data_7e64363cd5a88cf1cfb7e69db68dc88b
#
_entry.id   7e64363cd5a88cf1cfb7e69db68dc88b
#
_cell.length_a   1.000
_cell.length_b   1.000
_cell.length_c   1.000
_cell.angle_alpha   90.00
_cell.angle_beta   90.00
_cell.angle_gamma   90.00
#
_symmetry.space_group_name_H-M   'P 1'
#
loop_
_entity.id
_entity.type
_entity.pdbx_description
1 polymer ?
#
loop_
_entity_poly.entity_id
_entity_poly.type
_entity_poly.pdbx_seq_one_letter_code
_entity_poly.pdbx_strand_id
1 'polypeptide(L)'
;MRAVWETNVFGVLAVYQAMLPLLSESSDARIVNVSSAVGSLTSNADPAYPYHPMFGPVYPASKAALNAITLAMMVELESTGIKVNLVSPGFTKTNLNGYEGTQSDEKGSREVVRVALLGRDGPTGTFTRWENVTIPW
;
A
#
# COMPACT_ATOMS: atom_id res chain seq x y z
N MET A 1 8.32 0.21 -18.15
CA MET A 1 6.89 0.42 -17.81
C MET A 1 6.16 -0.88 -17.52
N ARG A 2 6.03 -1.81 -18.46
CA ARG A 2 5.28 -3.09 -18.26
C ARG A 2 5.71 -3.85 -17.00
N ALA A 3 6.98 -4.12 -16.79
CA ALA A 3 7.45 -4.88 -15.62
C ALA A 3 7.02 -4.26 -14.28
N VAL A 4 7.02 -2.92 -14.18
CA VAL A 4 6.56 -2.23 -12.96
C VAL A 4 5.07 -2.45 -12.72
N TRP A 5 4.25 -2.41 -13.77
CA TRP A 5 2.82 -2.67 -13.68
C TRP A 5 2.51 -4.14 -13.42
N GLU A 6 3.25 -5.06 -14.05
CA GLU A 6 3.14 -6.50 -13.77
C GLU A 6 3.39 -6.79 -12.29
N THR A 7 4.42 -6.19 -11.70
CA THR A 7 4.74 -6.40 -10.28
C THR A 7 3.77 -5.69 -9.35
N ASN A 8 3.56 -4.39 -9.55
CA ASN A 8 2.86 -3.55 -8.58
C ASN A 8 1.33 -3.64 -8.64
N VAL A 9 0.78 -4.11 -9.75
CA VAL A 9 -0.67 -4.15 -10.00
C VAL A 9 -1.13 -5.59 -10.22
N PHE A 10 -0.74 -6.21 -11.33
CA PHE A 10 -1.22 -7.54 -11.70
C PHE A 10 -0.71 -8.63 -10.74
N GLY A 11 0.54 -8.55 -10.31
CA GLY A 11 1.12 -9.49 -9.35
C GLY A 11 0.42 -9.43 -7.98
N VAL A 12 0.09 -8.23 -7.51
CA VAL A 12 -0.64 -8.06 -6.24
C VAL A 12 -2.05 -8.64 -6.36
N LEU A 13 -2.74 -8.39 -7.48
CA LEU A 13 -4.07 -8.96 -7.72
C LEU A 13 -4.03 -10.49 -7.80
N ALA A 14 -3.03 -11.06 -8.49
CA ALA A 14 -2.85 -12.50 -8.58
C ALA A 14 -2.60 -13.14 -7.21
N VAL A 15 -1.75 -12.54 -6.37
CA VAL A 15 -1.50 -13.00 -5.00
C VAL A 15 -2.78 -12.91 -4.16
N TYR A 16 -3.52 -11.81 -4.24
CA TYR A 16 -4.80 -11.65 -3.57
C TYR A 16 -5.77 -12.80 -3.92
N GLN A 17 -5.99 -13.02 -5.21
CA GLN A 17 -6.90 -14.08 -5.69
C GLN A 17 -6.46 -15.48 -5.22
N ALA A 18 -5.17 -15.76 -5.26
CA ALA A 18 -4.63 -17.05 -4.83
C ALA A 18 -4.75 -17.27 -3.30
N MET A 19 -4.63 -16.21 -2.50
CA MET A 19 -4.67 -16.28 -1.04
C MET A 19 -6.08 -16.17 -0.46
N LEU A 20 -7.05 -15.66 -1.22
CA LEU A 20 -8.40 -15.39 -0.73
C LEU A 20 -9.09 -16.61 -0.08
N PRO A 21 -9.02 -17.84 -0.62
CA PRO A 21 -9.58 -19.00 0.04
C PRO A 21 -9.01 -19.26 1.44
N LEU A 22 -7.68 -19.09 1.60
CA LEU A 22 -7.00 -19.27 2.89
C LEU A 22 -7.33 -18.13 3.88
N LEU A 23 -7.42 -16.90 3.39
CA LEU A 23 -7.83 -15.77 4.21
C LEU A 23 -9.25 -15.93 4.74
N SER A 24 -10.15 -16.51 3.95
CA SER A 24 -11.55 -16.77 4.33
C SER A 24 -11.68 -17.81 5.46
N GLU A 25 -10.72 -18.71 5.61
CA GLU A 25 -10.67 -19.70 6.70
C GLU A 25 -10.15 -19.10 8.02
N SER A 26 -9.53 -17.91 7.98
CA SER A 26 -8.92 -17.28 9.16
C SER A 26 -9.94 -16.43 9.91
N SER A 27 -9.98 -16.57 11.23
CA SER A 27 -10.80 -15.74 12.11
C SER A 27 -10.22 -14.32 12.33
N ASP A 28 -9.00 -14.04 11.85
CA ASP A 28 -8.32 -12.74 12.03
C ASP A 28 -7.42 -12.43 10.82
N ALA A 29 -8.00 -12.53 9.61
CA ALA A 29 -7.30 -12.31 8.37
C ALA A 29 -7.03 -10.84 8.09
N ARG A 30 -5.87 -10.57 7.46
CA ARG A 30 -5.44 -9.23 7.07
C ARG A 30 -4.75 -9.21 5.73
N ILE A 31 -4.97 -8.12 5.01
CA ILE A 31 -4.25 -7.76 3.80
C ILE A 31 -3.61 -6.40 4.06
N VAL A 32 -2.30 -6.34 3.91
CA VAL A 32 -1.54 -5.09 4.00
C VAL A 32 -0.79 -4.90 2.69
N ASN A 33 -1.28 -4.02 1.85
CA ASN A 33 -0.63 -3.70 0.59
C ASN A 33 0.39 -2.58 0.77
N VAL A 34 1.62 -2.83 0.34
CA VAL A 34 2.71 -1.84 0.42
C VAL A 34 2.65 -0.94 -0.80
N SER A 35 2.12 0.27 -0.59
CA SER A 35 2.02 1.31 -1.59
C SER A 35 3.13 2.37 -1.40
N SER A 36 2.85 3.58 -1.82
CA SER A 36 3.72 4.74 -1.65
C SER A 36 2.87 6.02 -1.60
N ALA A 37 3.30 7.00 -0.83
CA ALA A 37 2.65 8.32 -0.79
C ALA A 37 2.59 9.00 -2.17
N VAL A 38 3.55 8.69 -3.06
CA VAL A 38 3.53 9.20 -4.45
C VAL A 38 2.38 8.60 -5.29
N GLY A 39 1.69 7.57 -4.81
CA GLY A 39 0.49 6.99 -5.44
C GLY A 39 -0.81 7.67 -5.01
N SER A 40 -0.78 8.60 -4.05
CA SER A 40 -1.97 9.36 -3.63
C SER A 40 -2.42 10.30 -4.73
N LEU A 41 -3.58 10.05 -5.33
CA LEU A 41 -4.15 10.94 -6.35
C LEU A 41 -4.55 12.28 -5.74
N THR A 42 -5.16 12.25 -4.56
CA THR A 42 -5.57 13.46 -3.83
C THR A 42 -4.39 14.38 -3.53
N SER A 43 -3.29 13.82 -2.99
CA SER A 43 -2.09 14.63 -2.70
C SER A 43 -1.45 15.17 -3.98
N ASN A 44 -1.33 14.33 -5.01
CA ASN A 44 -0.68 14.75 -6.27
C ASN A 44 -1.54 15.68 -7.13
N ALA A 45 -2.83 15.81 -6.86
CA ALA A 45 -3.68 16.81 -7.50
C ALA A 45 -3.37 18.25 -7.02
N ASP A 46 -2.73 18.39 -5.86
CA ASP A 46 -2.30 19.69 -5.33
C ASP A 46 -0.89 20.06 -5.89
N PRO A 47 -0.76 21.13 -6.69
CA PRO A 47 0.54 21.59 -7.18
C PRO A 47 1.54 21.98 -6.08
N ALA A 48 1.08 22.26 -4.85
CA ALA A 48 1.93 22.56 -3.71
C ALA A 48 2.49 21.28 -3.04
N TYR A 49 2.01 20.11 -3.40
CA TYR A 49 2.51 18.86 -2.85
C TYR A 49 3.96 18.59 -3.29
N PRO A 50 4.90 18.32 -2.36
CA PRO A 50 6.32 18.21 -2.69
C PRO A 50 6.67 17.19 -3.76
N TYR A 51 5.86 16.14 -3.90
CA TYR A 51 6.08 15.08 -4.89
C TYR A 51 5.25 15.25 -6.18
N HIS A 52 4.43 16.31 -6.27
CA HIS A 52 3.64 16.59 -7.48
C HIS A 52 4.48 16.58 -8.77
N PRO A 53 5.68 17.22 -8.85
CA PRO A 53 6.49 17.20 -10.06
C PRO A 53 7.02 15.81 -10.44
N MET A 54 7.01 14.86 -9.51
CA MET A 54 7.49 13.49 -9.71
C MET A 54 6.39 12.53 -10.16
N PHE A 55 5.12 12.98 -10.19
CA PHE A 55 4.01 12.15 -10.60
C PHE A 55 4.08 11.82 -12.10
N GLY A 56 4.33 10.57 -12.40
CA GLY A 56 4.54 10.10 -13.77
C GLY A 56 3.87 8.75 -14.04
N PRO A 57 3.81 8.33 -15.32
CA PRO A 57 2.98 7.22 -15.78
C PRO A 57 3.52 5.83 -15.41
N VAL A 58 4.71 5.72 -14.83
CA VAL A 58 5.32 4.42 -14.53
C VAL A 58 5.10 4.04 -13.07
N TYR A 59 5.96 4.49 -12.16
CA TYR A 59 5.90 4.08 -10.76
C TYR A 59 4.75 4.74 -9.99
N PRO A 60 4.61 6.08 -9.97
CA PRO A 60 3.51 6.70 -9.22
C PRO A 60 2.13 6.24 -9.70
N ALA A 61 1.91 6.20 -11.02
CA ALA A 61 0.64 5.73 -11.58
C ALA A 61 0.37 4.25 -11.26
N SER A 62 1.40 3.39 -11.22
CA SER A 62 1.22 1.99 -10.80
C SER A 62 0.85 1.88 -9.31
N LYS A 63 1.35 2.78 -8.45
CA LYS A 63 0.96 2.83 -7.03
C LYS A 63 -0.44 3.41 -6.83
N ALA A 64 -0.86 4.35 -7.66
CA ALA A 64 -2.26 4.80 -7.70
C ALA A 64 -3.21 3.67 -8.14
N ALA A 65 -2.83 2.89 -9.15
CA ALA A 65 -3.58 1.71 -9.54
C ALA A 65 -3.63 0.64 -8.43
N LEU A 66 -2.52 0.41 -7.71
CA LEU A 66 -2.52 -0.45 -6.52
C LEU A 66 -3.47 0.07 -5.43
N ASN A 67 -3.53 1.38 -5.20
CA ASN A 67 -4.49 1.96 -4.26
C ASN A 67 -5.93 1.65 -4.70
N ALA A 68 -6.23 1.84 -5.98
CA ALA A 68 -7.56 1.58 -6.53
C ALA A 68 -7.99 0.10 -6.41
N ILE A 69 -7.10 -0.86 -6.74
CA ILE A 69 -7.43 -2.29 -6.57
C ILE A 69 -7.52 -2.69 -5.09
N THR A 70 -6.79 -2.04 -4.20
CA THR A 70 -6.93 -2.26 -2.75
C THR A 70 -8.28 -1.76 -2.25
N LEU A 71 -8.77 -0.64 -2.76
CA LEU A 71 -10.13 -0.18 -2.48
C LEU A 71 -11.18 -1.18 -2.99
N ALA A 72 -10.98 -1.75 -4.18
CA ALA A 72 -11.86 -2.80 -4.69
C ALA A 72 -11.86 -4.05 -3.80
N MET A 73 -10.70 -4.48 -3.30
CA MET A 73 -10.60 -5.58 -2.31
C MET A 73 -11.37 -5.25 -1.02
N MET A 74 -11.29 -4.02 -0.54
CA MET A 74 -12.05 -3.57 0.65
C MET A 74 -13.55 -3.68 0.43
N VAL A 75 -14.04 -3.22 -0.71
CA VAL A 75 -15.48 -3.30 -1.06
C VAL A 75 -15.93 -4.76 -1.18
N GLU A 76 -15.14 -5.60 -1.84
CA GLU A 76 -15.43 -7.04 -1.98
C GLU A 76 -15.49 -7.75 -0.62
N LEU A 77 -14.63 -7.37 0.32
CA LEU A 77 -14.46 -8.03 1.61
C LEU A 77 -15.22 -7.37 2.77
N GLU A 78 -16.01 -6.33 2.52
CA GLU A 78 -16.66 -5.50 3.54
C GLU A 78 -17.46 -6.31 4.58
N SER A 79 -18.13 -7.40 4.16
CA SER A 79 -18.95 -8.23 5.04
C SER A 79 -18.21 -9.43 5.66
N THR A 80 -16.94 -9.63 5.34
CA THR A 80 -16.19 -10.84 5.73
C THR A 80 -15.44 -10.70 7.05
N GLY A 81 -15.20 -9.48 7.52
CA GLY A 81 -14.34 -9.18 8.67
C GLY A 81 -12.85 -9.15 8.34
N ILE A 82 -12.43 -9.49 7.12
CA ILE A 82 -11.04 -9.40 6.67
C ILE A 82 -10.62 -7.92 6.61
N LYS A 83 -9.52 -7.58 7.26
CA LYS A 83 -8.99 -6.20 7.28
C LYS A 83 -8.12 -5.95 6.06
N VAL A 84 -8.34 -4.83 5.37
CA VAL A 84 -7.57 -4.44 4.19
C VAL A 84 -7.05 -3.03 4.37
N ASN A 85 -5.72 -2.85 4.37
CA ASN A 85 -5.08 -1.56 4.58
C ASN A 85 -3.93 -1.34 3.62
N LEU A 86 -3.61 -0.08 3.38
CA LEU A 86 -2.46 0.40 2.63
C LEU A 86 -1.43 1.03 3.56
N VAL A 87 -0.17 0.81 3.25
CA VAL A 87 0.94 1.46 3.94
C VAL A 87 1.94 2.07 2.96
N SER A 88 2.55 3.19 3.36
CA SER A 88 3.71 3.77 2.67
C SER A 88 4.92 3.67 3.59
N PRO A 89 5.96 2.91 3.23
CA PRO A 89 7.16 2.78 4.04
C PRO A 89 8.03 4.05 4.06
N GLY A 90 7.73 5.03 3.20
CA GLY A 90 8.59 6.19 2.97
C GLY A 90 9.75 5.87 2.02
N PHE A 91 10.69 6.82 1.84
CA PHE A 91 11.82 6.66 0.94
C PHE A 91 12.95 5.88 1.63
N THR A 92 12.87 4.57 1.51
CA THR A 92 13.72 3.61 2.22
C THR A 92 14.92 3.19 1.39
N LYS A 93 16.10 3.11 2.00
CA LYS A 93 17.34 2.63 1.37
C LYS A 93 17.23 1.14 1.07
N THR A 94 17.10 0.78 -0.19
CA THR A 94 17.04 -0.61 -0.64
C THR A 94 17.78 -0.78 -1.95
N ASN A 95 18.06 -2.00 -2.32
CA ASN A 95 18.64 -2.31 -3.65
C ASN A 95 17.75 -1.81 -4.81
N LEU A 96 16.45 -1.70 -4.59
CA LEU A 96 15.49 -1.22 -5.59
C LEU A 96 15.81 0.21 -6.10
N ASN A 97 16.35 1.06 -5.23
CA ASN A 97 16.68 2.45 -5.53
C ASN A 97 18.19 2.76 -5.40
N GLY A 98 19.04 1.75 -5.52
CA GLY A 98 20.49 1.94 -5.37
C GLY A 98 20.92 2.45 -3.99
N TYR A 99 20.10 2.21 -2.95
CA TYR A 99 20.32 2.68 -1.58
C TYR A 99 20.26 4.21 -1.40
N GLU A 100 19.63 4.92 -2.32
CA GLU A 100 19.47 6.40 -2.24
C GLU A 100 18.37 6.88 -1.26
N GLY A 101 17.69 5.98 -0.56
CA GLY A 101 16.65 6.32 0.40
C GLY A 101 17.12 7.20 1.56
N THR A 102 16.20 7.89 2.24
CA THR A 102 16.48 8.76 3.39
C THR A 102 16.42 8.04 4.73
N GLN A 103 15.92 6.82 4.79
CA GLN A 103 15.79 6.01 6.00
C GLN A 103 16.24 4.56 5.78
N SER A 104 16.57 3.87 6.87
CA SER A 104 16.93 2.44 6.82
C SER A 104 15.71 1.57 6.51
N ASP A 105 15.95 0.34 6.07
CA ASP A 105 14.96 -0.71 5.88
C ASP A 105 14.20 -1.04 7.17
N GLU A 106 14.90 -1.09 8.32
CA GLU A 106 14.29 -1.24 9.64
C GLU A 106 13.25 -0.13 9.93
N LYS A 107 13.59 1.15 9.65
CA LYS A 107 12.64 2.25 9.82
C LYS A 107 11.49 2.18 8.83
N GLY A 108 11.78 1.82 7.57
CA GLY A 108 10.77 1.69 6.52
C GLY A 108 9.77 0.57 6.80
N SER A 109 10.18 -0.51 7.45
CA SER A 109 9.29 -1.63 7.77
C SER A 109 8.33 -1.38 8.94
N ARG A 110 8.59 -0.40 9.81
CA ARG A 110 7.82 -0.17 11.04
C ARG A 110 6.32 -0.04 10.83
N GLU A 111 5.91 0.75 9.86
CA GLU A 111 4.47 0.94 9.59
C GLU A 111 3.83 -0.32 9.02
N VAL A 112 4.53 -1.04 8.14
CA VAL A 112 4.07 -2.33 7.61
C VAL A 112 3.82 -3.32 8.74
N VAL A 113 4.79 -3.46 9.65
CA VAL A 113 4.70 -4.35 10.82
C VAL A 113 3.58 -3.90 11.76
N ARG A 114 3.50 -2.59 12.07
CA ARG A 114 2.44 -2.04 12.93
C ARG A 114 1.05 -2.39 12.39
N VAL A 115 0.81 -2.16 11.11
CA VAL A 115 -0.49 -2.41 10.48
C VAL A 115 -0.77 -3.92 10.35
N ALA A 116 0.24 -4.73 10.06
CA ALA A 116 0.10 -6.18 9.98
C ALA A 116 -0.21 -6.82 11.35
N LEU A 117 0.19 -6.19 12.45
CA LEU A 117 -0.01 -6.67 13.83
C LEU A 117 -1.15 -5.95 14.57
N LEU A 118 -1.96 -5.15 13.90
CA LEU A 118 -3.15 -4.54 14.52
C LEU A 118 -4.05 -5.62 15.13
N GLY A 119 -4.67 -5.32 16.27
CA GLY A 119 -5.61 -6.22 16.92
C GLY A 119 -6.86 -6.51 16.07
N ARG A 120 -7.63 -7.51 16.50
CA ARG A 120 -8.86 -7.93 15.82
C ARG A 120 -9.83 -6.76 15.57
N ASP A 121 -9.89 -5.80 16.49
CA ASP A 121 -10.73 -4.61 16.38
C ASP A 121 -10.03 -3.44 15.67
N GLY A 122 -8.87 -3.70 15.07
CA GLY A 122 -8.12 -2.72 14.31
C GLY A 122 -8.88 -2.21 13.09
N PRO A 123 -8.48 -1.04 12.55
CA PRO A 123 -9.15 -0.44 11.40
C PRO A 123 -8.97 -1.25 10.12
N THR A 124 -9.90 -1.05 9.20
CA THR A 124 -9.80 -1.41 7.79
C THR A 124 -9.96 -0.14 6.97
N GLY A 125 -9.42 -0.12 5.75
CA GLY A 125 -9.58 1.02 4.85
C GLY A 125 -8.63 2.18 5.11
N THR A 126 -7.54 1.95 5.83
CA THR A 126 -6.57 3.02 6.08
C THR A 126 -5.45 3.03 5.05
N PHE A 127 -4.95 4.21 4.75
CA PHE A 127 -3.70 4.42 4.05
C PHE A 127 -2.80 5.27 4.94
N THR A 128 -1.72 4.67 5.45
CA THR A 128 -0.89 5.29 6.48
C THR A 128 0.61 5.19 6.20
N ARG A 129 1.36 6.10 6.84
CA ARG A 129 2.82 6.04 6.99
C ARG A 129 3.18 6.11 8.48
N TRP A 130 4.42 5.86 8.81
CA TRP A 130 4.91 5.95 10.18
C TRP A 130 4.71 7.37 10.75
N GLU A 131 4.21 7.54 11.91
CA GLU A 131 3.59 6.62 12.87
C GLU A 131 2.06 6.83 12.83
N ASN A 132 1.34 5.98 12.12
CA ASN A 132 -0.12 6.08 11.94
C ASN A 132 -0.59 7.42 11.30
N VAL A 133 0.27 8.07 10.56
CA VAL A 133 -0.11 9.32 9.85
C VAL A 133 -0.88 8.98 8.59
N THR A 134 -2.12 9.45 8.51
CA THR A 134 -2.98 9.21 7.35
C THR A 134 -2.44 9.87 6.09
N ILE A 135 -2.48 9.13 4.99
CA ILE A 135 -2.26 9.62 3.63
C ILE A 135 -3.62 9.61 2.94
N PRO A 136 -4.04 10.69 2.28
CA PRO A 136 -5.26 10.66 1.45
C PRO A 136 -5.05 9.73 0.25
N TRP A 137 -6.15 9.13 -0.22
CA TRP A 137 -6.13 8.17 -1.34
C TRP A 137 -5.84 8.82 -2.69
#